data_9a4c3ac40d46415bfc924805a5780c43
#
_entry.id   9a4c3ac40d46415bfc924805a5780c43
#
_cell.length_a   1.000
_cell.length_b   1.000
_cell.length_c   1.000
_cell.angle_alpha   90.00
_cell.angle_beta   90.00
_cell.angle_gamma   90.00
#
_symmetry.space_group_name_H-M   'P 1'
#
loop_
_entity.id
_entity.type
_entity.pdbx_description
1 polymer ?
#
loop_
_entity_poly.entity_id
_entity_poly.type
_entity_poly.pdbx_seq_one_letter_code
_entity_poly.pdbx_strand_id
1 'polypeptide(L)'
;CALYFGTVSLSAFLGNLLCLRLVSAVFLAGLASVLLGLLPGAPGAVLVPAVSLGVRVVLALSDAMEALPLHALYLNTRLSVLWLVYVYALFAVCVAARRGRRRWWVAGVLAAGMLLVTVRLNALPFERGTLHVTALDVGQGESVALLSQGHGVLVDCGSSNSYNDAGGRAADYLMNAGFRRLDAVVLTHYHADHANGLALLLARVGVDALYLPDIAEEDGEKSEVLALAERYGVEVRYVTEETQTAVGEASLTLYPPVGEGGE
;
A
#
# COMPACT_ATOMS: atom_id res chain seq x y z
N CYS A 1 -13.66 2.99 -10.02
CA CYS A 1 -12.62 2.86 -8.98
C CYS A 1 -11.61 1.77 -9.35
N ALA A 2 -11.98 0.47 -9.48
CA ALA A 2 -11.04 -0.62 -9.72
C ALA A 2 -10.09 -0.43 -10.92
N LEU A 3 -10.58 0.08 -12.05
CA LEU A 3 -9.77 0.35 -13.24
C LEU A 3 -8.83 1.55 -13.09
N TYR A 4 -9.20 2.53 -12.29
CA TYR A 4 -8.42 3.77 -12.13
C TYR A 4 -7.41 3.67 -10.99
N PHE A 5 -7.86 3.15 -9.83
CA PHE A 5 -7.01 3.03 -8.64
C PHE A 5 -6.35 1.66 -8.49
N GLY A 6 -6.65 0.69 -9.38
CA GLY A 6 -6.12 -0.67 -9.26
C GLY A 6 -6.60 -1.43 -8.02
N THR A 7 -7.50 -0.86 -7.23
CA THR A 7 -7.95 -1.42 -5.96
C THR A 7 -9.46 -1.41 -5.81
N VAL A 8 -9.99 -2.40 -5.10
CA VAL A 8 -11.39 -2.46 -4.64
C VAL A 8 -11.39 -2.61 -3.12
N SER A 9 -11.85 -1.60 -2.42
CA SER A 9 -11.99 -1.68 -0.97
C SER A 9 -13.22 -2.52 -0.60
N LEU A 10 -12.99 -3.62 0.09
CA LEU A 10 -14.07 -4.47 0.63
C LEU A 10 -14.69 -3.84 1.88
N SER A 11 -13.92 -3.04 2.63
CA SER A 11 -14.39 -2.31 3.80
C SER A 11 -15.18 -1.05 3.44
N ALA A 12 -15.15 -0.58 2.18
CA ALA A 12 -15.80 0.65 1.74
C ALA A 12 -17.32 0.67 2.02
N PHE A 13 -17.99 -0.47 1.91
CA PHE A 13 -19.42 -0.56 2.23
C PHE A 13 -19.68 -0.26 3.71
N LEU A 14 -18.91 -0.90 4.61
CA LEU A 14 -19.02 -0.66 6.04
C LEU A 14 -18.57 0.76 6.41
N GLY A 15 -17.47 1.22 5.84
CA GLY A 15 -16.96 2.57 6.02
C GLY A 15 -17.99 3.63 5.63
N ASN A 16 -18.60 3.51 4.46
CA ASN A 16 -19.64 4.43 4.03
C ASN A 16 -20.88 4.38 4.93
N LEU A 17 -21.31 3.19 5.37
CA LEU A 17 -22.46 3.03 6.25
C LEU A 17 -22.24 3.70 7.62
N LEU A 18 -21.03 3.53 8.19
CA LEU A 18 -20.69 4.02 9.53
C LEU A 18 -20.23 5.50 9.50
N CYS A 19 -19.33 5.83 8.57
CA CYS A 19 -18.64 7.11 8.58
C CYS A 19 -19.42 8.23 7.89
N LEU A 20 -20.21 7.95 6.84
CA LEU A 20 -20.82 9.01 6.02
C LEU A 20 -21.72 9.96 6.84
N ARG A 21 -22.55 9.40 7.71
CA ARG A 21 -23.44 10.20 8.58
C ARG A 21 -22.68 10.96 9.64
N LEU A 22 -21.66 10.32 10.22
CA LEU A 22 -20.82 10.93 11.25
C LEU A 22 -20.00 12.08 10.67
N VAL A 23 -19.36 11.88 9.51
CA VAL A 23 -18.62 12.92 8.78
C VAL A 23 -19.52 14.10 8.45
N SER A 24 -20.75 13.85 7.97
CA SER A 24 -21.72 14.91 7.68
C SER A 24 -22.11 15.70 8.93
N ALA A 25 -22.33 15.03 10.06
CA ALA A 25 -22.65 15.67 11.34
C ALA A 25 -21.48 16.51 11.86
N VAL A 26 -20.27 15.98 11.81
CA VAL A 26 -19.03 16.69 12.20
C VAL A 26 -18.79 17.90 11.32
N PHE A 27 -18.99 17.78 10.01
CA PHE A 27 -18.87 18.89 9.08
C PHE A 27 -19.88 20.03 9.38
N LEU A 28 -21.16 19.67 9.58
CA LEU A 28 -22.19 20.67 9.90
C LEU A 28 -21.96 21.33 11.26
N ALA A 29 -21.54 20.56 12.27
CA ALA A 29 -21.20 21.11 13.58
C ALA A 29 -19.97 22.02 13.52
N GLY A 30 -18.96 21.65 12.72
CA GLY A 30 -17.78 22.47 12.47
C GLY A 30 -18.13 23.78 11.77
N LEU A 31 -18.93 23.71 10.72
CA LEU A 31 -19.45 24.90 10.02
C LEU A 31 -20.24 25.82 10.97
N ALA A 32 -21.13 25.24 11.77
CA ALA A 32 -21.89 25.99 12.77
C ALA A 32 -20.96 26.64 13.81
N SER A 33 -19.92 25.92 14.28
CA SER A 33 -18.92 26.44 15.20
C SER A 33 -18.20 27.67 14.63
N VAL A 34 -17.80 27.60 13.36
CA VAL A 34 -17.13 28.72 12.68
C VAL A 34 -18.08 29.91 12.54
N LEU A 35 -19.32 29.71 12.04
CA LEU A 35 -20.29 30.78 11.85
C LEU A 35 -20.68 31.46 13.16
N LEU A 36 -20.91 30.69 14.24
CA LEU A 36 -21.18 31.22 15.56
C LEU A 36 -19.96 31.90 16.17
N GLY A 37 -18.76 31.48 15.82
CA GLY A 37 -17.50 32.09 16.26
C GLY A 37 -17.25 33.49 15.70
N LEU A 38 -17.97 33.88 14.63
CA LEU A 38 -17.93 35.23 14.07
C LEU A 38 -18.79 36.25 14.88
N LEU A 39 -19.61 35.75 15.81
CA LEU A 39 -20.46 36.60 16.65
C LEU A 39 -19.68 37.10 17.87
N PRO A 40 -20.06 38.27 18.45
CA PRO A 40 -19.48 38.77 19.69
C PRO A 40 -19.59 37.73 20.82
N GLY A 41 -18.48 37.52 21.53
CA GLY A 41 -18.41 36.50 22.60
C GLY A 41 -18.06 35.10 22.12
N ALA A 42 -17.84 34.91 20.82
CA ALA A 42 -17.40 33.64 20.17
C ALA A 42 -18.14 32.37 20.67
N PRO A 43 -19.53 32.34 20.65
CA PRO A 43 -20.28 31.20 21.18
C PRO A 43 -19.98 29.87 20.45
N GLY A 44 -19.43 29.96 19.24
CA GLY A 44 -19.01 28.77 18.48
C GLY A 44 -17.96 27.89 19.17
N ALA A 45 -17.14 28.48 20.06
CA ALA A 45 -16.13 27.74 20.81
C ALA A 45 -16.70 26.60 21.66
N VAL A 46 -17.96 26.68 22.06
CA VAL A 46 -18.64 25.63 22.84
C VAL A 46 -18.78 24.33 22.02
N LEU A 47 -18.83 24.42 20.70
CA LEU A 47 -18.95 23.25 19.81
C LEU A 47 -17.61 22.57 19.51
N VAL A 48 -16.47 23.24 19.70
CA VAL A 48 -15.14 22.74 19.34
C VAL A 48 -14.82 21.35 19.97
N PRO A 49 -15.08 21.10 21.27
CA PRO A 49 -14.80 19.79 21.86
C PRO A 49 -15.60 18.66 21.20
N ALA A 50 -16.89 18.90 20.87
CA ALA A 50 -17.74 17.91 20.21
C ALA A 50 -17.28 17.64 18.78
N VAL A 51 -16.88 18.67 18.03
CA VAL A 51 -16.31 18.54 16.68
C VAL A 51 -14.99 17.77 16.74
N SER A 52 -14.08 18.12 17.68
CA SER A 52 -12.82 17.42 17.85
C SER A 52 -12.99 15.94 18.21
N LEU A 53 -13.95 15.64 19.09
CA LEU A 53 -14.29 14.24 19.42
C LEU A 53 -14.81 13.51 18.18
N GLY A 54 -15.71 14.14 17.43
CA GLY A 54 -16.25 13.56 16.19
C GLY A 54 -15.15 13.25 15.17
N VAL A 55 -14.20 14.16 14.96
CA VAL A 55 -13.03 13.94 14.08
C VAL A 55 -12.21 12.75 14.55
N ARG A 56 -11.89 12.68 15.86
CA ARG A 56 -11.13 11.55 16.42
C ARG A 56 -11.84 10.21 16.21
N VAL A 57 -13.16 10.18 16.37
CA VAL A 57 -13.96 8.97 16.13
C VAL A 57 -13.92 8.57 14.66
N VAL A 58 -14.02 9.53 13.72
CA VAL A 58 -13.91 9.25 12.29
C VAL A 58 -12.54 8.66 11.96
N LEU A 59 -11.45 9.26 12.47
CA LEU A 59 -10.09 8.76 12.26
C LEU A 59 -9.92 7.35 12.83
N ALA A 60 -10.34 7.11 14.08
CA ALA A 60 -10.27 5.80 14.71
C ALA A 60 -11.09 4.72 13.95
N LEU A 61 -12.23 5.08 13.38
CA LEU A 61 -13.00 4.17 12.53
C LEU A 61 -12.28 3.89 11.20
N SER A 62 -11.62 4.89 10.62
CA SER A 62 -10.81 4.73 9.41
C SER A 62 -9.65 3.77 9.66
N ASP A 63 -8.90 3.98 10.73
CA ASP A 63 -7.78 3.12 11.14
C ASP A 63 -8.25 1.68 11.41
N ALA A 64 -9.40 1.52 12.09
CA ALA A 64 -9.99 0.21 12.33
C ALA A 64 -10.41 -0.50 11.03
N MET A 65 -10.91 0.25 10.02
CA MET A 65 -11.25 -0.32 8.71
C MET A 65 -10.01 -0.74 7.93
N GLU A 66 -8.92 0.02 8.03
CA GLU A 66 -7.65 -0.30 7.39
C GLU A 66 -6.98 -1.52 8.04
N ALA A 67 -7.10 -1.68 9.35
CA ALA A 67 -6.59 -2.84 10.08
C ALA A 67 -7.32 -4.16 9.78
N LEU A 68 -8.48 -4.12 9.09
CA LEU A 68 -9.20 -5.34 8.74
C LEU A 68 -8.40 -6.18 7.73
N PRO A 69 -8.26 -7.50 7.95
CA PRO A 69 -7.66 -8.38 6.95
C PRO A 69 -8.50 -8.32 5.67
N LEU A 70 -7.85 -8.23 4.52
CA LEU A 70 -8.50 -8.10 3.20
C LEU A 70 -9.34 -6.81 3.04
N HIS A 71 -9.01 -5.71 3.73
CA HIS A 71 -9.69 -4.41 3.58
C HIS A 71 -9.73 -3.92 2.13
N ALA A 72 -8.72 -4.27 1.32
CA ALA A 72 -8.64 -3.97 -0.10
C ALA A 72 -8.18 -5.18 -0.92
N LEU A 73 -8.73 -5.31 -2.14
CA LEU A 73 -8.26 -6.22 -3.17
C LEU A 73 -7.51 -5.40 -4.22
N TYR A 74 -6.29 -5.82 -4.51
CA TYR A 74 -5.45 -5.19 -5.54
C TYR A 74 -5.70 -5.88 -6.86
N LEU A 75 -6.19 -5.15 -7.86
CA LEU A 75 -6.71 -5.66 -9.12
C LEU A 75 -6.14 -4.91 -10.33
N ASN A 76 -4.85 -4.65 -10.33
CA ASN A 76 -4.18 -3.91 -11.42
C ASN A 76 -3.57 -4.84 -12.47
N THR A 77 -4.30 -5.87 -12.88
CA THR A 77 -3.81 -6.84 -13.87
C THR A 77 -4.80 -7.02 -15.01
N ARG A 78 -4.33 -7.55 -16.14
CA ARG A 78 -5.20 -7.89 -17.29
C ARG A 78 -6.30 -8.89 -16.90
N LEU A 79 -5.98 -9.84 -16.00
CA LEU A 79 -6.95 -10.83 -15.50
C LEU A 79 -8.05 -10.16 -14.69
N SER A 80 -7.73 -9.12 -13.93
CA SER A 80 -8.71 -8.35 -13.16
C SER A 80 -9.68 -7.59 -14.06
N VAL A 81 -9.21 -7.06 -15.20
CA VAL A 81 -10.08 -6.44 -16.22
C VAL A 81 -11.01 -7.49 -16.81
N LEU A 82 -10.51 -8.68 -17.13
CA LEU A 82 -11.34 -9.78 -17.63
C LEU A 82 -12.39 -10.22 -16.60
N TRP A 83 -12.02 -10.26 -15.33
CA TRP A 83 -12.97 -10.53 -14.25
C TRP A 83 -14.07 -9.47 -14.16
N LEU A 84 -13.75 -8.19 -14.30
CA LEU A 84 -14.74 -7.11 -14.32
C LEU A 84 -15.71 -7.27 -15.51
N VAL A 85 -15.20 -7.55 -16.71
CA VAL A 85 -16.04 -7.82 -17.90
C VAL A 85 -16.96 -8.98 -17.63
N TYR A 86 -16.46 -10.06 -17.04
CA TYR A 86 -17.26 -11.24 -16.66
C TYR A 86 -18.38 -10.87 -15.67
N VAL A 87 -18.10 -10.07 -14.64
CA VAL A 87 -19.10 -9.61 -13.65
C VAL A 87 -20.19 -8.78 -14.32
N TYR A 88 -19.83 -7.85 -15.21
CA TYR A 88 -20.81 -7.07 -15.97
C TYR A 88 -21.65 -7.93 -16.90
N ALA A 89 -21.06 -8.94 -17.55
CA ALA A 89 -21.80 -9.89 -18.36
C ALA A 89 -22.80 -10.71 -17.52
N LEU A 90 -22.38 -11.21 -16.35
CA LEU A 90 -23.28 -11.87 -15.39
C LEU A 90 -24.43 -10.96 -14.96
N PHE A 91 -24.14 -9.71 -14.67
CA PHE A 91 -25.17 -8.73 -14.31
C PHE A 91 -26.18 -8.53 -15.44
N ALA A 92 -25.70 -8.33 -16.67
CA ALA A 92 -26.56 -8.18 -17.84
C ALA A 92 -27.47 -9.41 -18.06
N VAL A 93 -26.91 -10.63 -17.94
CA VAL A 93 -27.70 -11.88 -18.02
C VAL A 93 -28.74 -11.95 -16.91
N CYS A 94 -28.37 -11.58 -15.68
CA CYS A 94 -29.33 -11.54 -14.57
C CYS A 94 -30.47 -10.56 -14.81
N VAL A 95 -30.22 -9.39 -15.39
CA VAL A 95 -31.24 -8.42 -15.73
C VAL A 95 -32.13 -8.96 -16.85
N ALA A 96 -31.55 -9.47 -17.94
CA ALA A 96 -32.28 -9.97 -19.10
C ALA A 96 -33.18 -11.18 -18.78
N ALA A 97 -32.73 -12.08 -17.93
CA ALA A 97 -33.44 -13.34 -17.65
C ALA A 97 -34.76 -13.17 -16.89
N ARG A 98 -35.05 -11.98 -16.30
CA ARG A 98 -36.30 -11.64 -15.59
C ARG A 98 -36.85 -12.69 -14.58
N ARG A 99 -36.03 -13.61 -14.10
CA ARG A 99 -36.38 -14.69 -13.16
C ARG A 99 -35.86 -14.43 -11.75
N GLY A 100 -36.50 -15.00 -10.72
CA GLY A 100 -36.43 -14.80 -9.28
C GLY A 100 -35.06 -14.49 -8.59
N ARG A 101 -35.09 -14.23 -7.31
CA ARG A 101 -33.95 -13.81 -6.45
C ARG A 101 -32.76 -14.79 -6.48
N ARG A 102 -32.99 -16.09 -6.70
CA ARG A 102 -31.95 -17.14 -6.66
C ARG A 102 -30.83 -16.90 -7.69
N ARG A 103 -31.12 -16.31 -8.85
CA ARG A 103 -30.10 -16.01 -9.88
C ARG A 103 -29.04 -15.03 -9.40
N TRP A 104 -29.42 -14.03 -8.58
CA TRP A 104 -28.50 -13.05 -8.05
C TRP A 104 -27.50 -13.69 -7.07
N TRP A 105 -27.97 -14.64 -6.26
CA TRP A 105 -27.08 -15.41 -5.40
C TRP A 105 -26.12 -16.29 -6.21
N VAL A 106 -26.61 -16.95 -7.23
CA VAL A 106 -25.77 -17.76 -8.12
C VAL A 106 -24.75 -16.87 -8.84
N ALA A 107 -25.14 -15.72 -9.38
CA ALA A 107 -24.23 -14.79 -10.03
C ALA A 107 -23.18 -14.25 -9.03
N GLY A 108 -23.57 -13.94 -7.80
CA GLY A 108 -22.65 -13.52 -6.75
C GLY A 108 -21.60 -14.60 -6.40
N VAL A 109 -22.05 -15.85 -6.24
CA VAL A 109 -21.14 -16.98 -5.99
C VAL A 109 -20.18 -17.21 -7.17
N LEU A 110 -20.67 -17.15 -8.41
CA LEU A 110 -19.83 -17.29 -9.61
C LEU A 110 -18.83 -16.14 -9.73
N ALA A 111 -19.25 -14.89 -9.45
CA ALA A 111 -18.37 -13.73 -9.47
C ALA A 111 -17.27 -13.84 -8.39
N ALA A 112 -17.64 -14.24 -7.17
CA ALA A 112 -16.69 -14.45 -6.07
C ALA A 112 -15.72 -15.61 -6.35
N GLY A 113 -16.22 -16.74 -6.86
CA GLY A 113 -15.38 -17.88 -7.25
C GLY A 113 -14.38 -17.51 -8.34
N MET A 114 -14.81 -16.79 -9.37
CA MET A 114 -13.92 -16.31 -10.43
C MET A 114 -12.93 -15.26 -9.93
N LEU A 115 -13.29 -14.44 -8.93
CA LEU A 115 -12.36 -13.52 -8.28
C LEU A 115 -11.23 -14.27 -7.58
N LEU A 116 -11.55 -15.32 -6.83
CA LEU A 116 -10.54 -16.15 -6.16
C LEU A 116 -9.59 -16.79 -7.19
N VAL A 117 -10.13 -17.29 -8.30
CA VAL A 117 -9.31 -17.82 -9.41
C VAL A 117 -8.40 -16.73 -9.98
N THR A 118 -8.93 -15.53 -10.21
CA THR A 118 -8.14 -14.39 -10.74
C THR A 118 -7.00 -14.03 -9.80
N VAL A 119 -7.27 -13.91 -8.50
CA VAL A 119 -6.24 -13.60 -7.48
C VAL A 119 -5.17 -14.70 -7.46
N ARG A 120 -5.57 -15.96 -7.49
CA ARG A 120 -4.63 -17.09 -7.52
C ARG A 120 -3.78 -17.11 -8.78
N LEU A 121 -4.38 -16.91 -9.95
CA LEU A 121 -3.65 -16.87 -11.22
C LEU A 121 -2.64 -15.71 -11.28
N ASN A 122 -2.91 -14.59 -10.62
CA ASN A 122 -1.97 -13.48 -10.53
C ASN A 122 -0.75 -13.80 -9.66
N ALA A 123 -0.91 -14.59 -8.60
CA ALA A 123 0.18 -14.98 -7.70
C ALA A 123 1.04 -16.13 -8.27
N LEU A 124 0.46 -17.03 -9.08
CA LEU A 124 1.13 -18.24 -9.58
C LEU A 124 2.50 -18.01 -10.25
N PRO A 125 2.72 -16.96 -11.07
CA PRO A 125 4.02 -16.73 -11.69
C PRO A 125 5.15 -16.59 -10.66
N PHE A 126 4.86 -15.96 -9.53
CA PHE A 126 5.83 -15.67 -8.46
C PHE A 126 6.01 -16.84 -7.48
N GLU A 127 5.15 -17.85 -7.52
CA GLU A 127 5.26 -19.08 -6.72
C GLU A 127 6.17 -20.13 -7.39
N ARG A 128 6.50 -19.96 -8.68
CA ARG A 128 7.36 -20.88 -9.45
C ARG A 128 8.82 -20.46 -9.37
N GLY A 129 9.76 -21.41 -9.50
CA GLY A 129 11.19 -21.24 -9.32
C GLY A 129 11.94 -20.30 -10.28
N THR A 130 11.24 -19.30 -10.84
CA THR A 130 11.84 -18.23 -11.67
C THR A 130 11.97 -16.97 -10.86
N LEU A 131 13.14 -16.31 -10.94
CA LEU A 131 13.35 -14.98 -10.40
C LEU A 131 12.71 -13.95 -11.33
N HIS A 132 11.79 -13.16 -10.80
CA HIS A 132 11.20 -12.01 -11.48
C HIS A 132 11.89 -10.74 -10.99
N VAL A 133 12.59 -10.07 -11.91
CA VAL A 133 13.20 -8.76 -11.67
C VAL A 133 12.36 -7.71 -12.38
N THR A 134 11.82 -6.75 -11.64
CA THR A 134 10.96 -5.72 -12.17
C THR A 134 11.41 -4.34 -11.70
N ALA A 135 11.88 -3.50 -12.63
CA ALA A 135 12.06 -2.09 -12.38
C ALA A 135 10.67 -1.41 -12.38
N LEU A 136 10.34 -0.72 -11.30
CA LEU A 136 9.07 -0.03 -11.14
C LEU A 136 9.14 1.37 -11.74
N ASP A 137 8.07 1.79 -12.40
CA ASP A 137 7.97 3.17 -12.92
C ASP A 137 7.70 4.15 -11.77
N VAL A 138 8.74 4.56 -11.08
CA VAL A 138 8.71 5.56 -10.02
C VAL A 138 9.06 6.96 -10.50
N GLY A 139 9.31 7.13 -11.82
CA GLY A 139 9.73 8.38 -12.44
C GLY A 139 11.23 8.59 -12.26
N GLN A 140 11.64 9.76 -11.77
CA GLN A 140 13.06 10.08 -11.54
C GLN A 140 13.46 9.54 -10.16
N GLY A 141 13.89 8.29 -10.11
CA GLY A 141 14.29 7.57 -8.91
C GLY A 141 14.44 6.09 -9.20
N GLU A 142 14.61 5.28 -8.17
CA GLU A 142 14.83 3.85 -8.30
C GLU A 142 13.92 3.02 -7.37
N SER A 143 13.43 1.92 -7.93
CA SER A 143 12.75 0.87 -7.16
C SER A 143 12.71 -0.40 -7.99
N VAL A 144 13.42 -1.44 -7.55
CA VAL A 144 13.53 -2.72 -8.25
C VAL A 144 13.05 -3.86 -7.36
N ALA A 145 11.98 -4.52 -7.78
CA ALA A 145 11.44 -5.69 -7.09
C ALA A 145 12.06 -6.99 -7.61
N LEU A 146 12.54 -7.83 -6.70
CA LEU A 146 13.07 -9.15 -6.92
C LEU A 146 12.15 -10.15 -6.24
N LEU A 147 11.41 -10.95 -7.01
CA LEU A 147 10.37 -11.84 -6.48
C LEU A 147 10.59 -13.27 -7.00
N SER A 148 10.61 -14.26 -6.10
CA SER A 148 10.73 -15.67 -6.44
C SER A 148 10.17 -16.57 -5.34
N GLN A 149 9.35 -17.57 -5.67
CA GLN A 149 8.88 -18.64 -4.77
C GLN A 149 8.24 -18.12 -3.46
N GLY A 150 7.54 -16.99 -3.53
CA GLY A 150 6.93 -16.36 -2.34
C GLY A 150 7.88 -15.51 -1.50
N HIS A 151 9.17 -15.43 -1.88
CA HIS A 151 10.19 -14.58 -1.30
C HIS A 151 10.38 -13.30 -2.11
N GLY A 152 10.61 -12.19 -1.45
CA GLY A 152 10.75 -10.90 -2.11
C GLY A 152 11.76 -9.98 -1.47
N VAL A 153 12.54 -9.32 -2.31
CA VAL A 153 13.44 -8.23 -1.92
C VAL A 153 13.14 -7.02 -2.81
N LEU A 154 13.11 -5.85 -2.22
CA LEU A 154 13.02 -4.57 -2.93
C LEU A 154 14.36 -3.85 -2.81
N VAL A 155 14.90 -3.39 -3.93
CA VAL A 155 16.10 -2.55 -3.96
C VAL A 155 15.65 -1.14 -4.28
N ASP A 156 15.92 -0.24 -3.38
CA ASP A 156 15.50 1.15 -3.34
C ASP A 156 13.97 1.35 -3.41
N CYS A 157 13.52 2.49 -2.97
CA CYS A 157 12.11 2.87 -2.98
C CYS A 157 11.99 4.39 -2.90
N GLY A 158 12.34 5.08 -3.99
CA GLY A 158 12.33 6.54 -3.97
C GLY A 158 12.03 7.18 -5.32
N SER A 159 11.73 8.47 -5.28
CA SER A 159 11.55 9.33 -6.44
C SER A 159 11.85 10.78 -6.08
N SER A 160 12.69 11.46 -6.86
CA SER A 160 12.91 12.90 -6.71
C SER A 160 11.73 13.74 -7.17
N ASN A 161 10.76 13.14 -7.87
CA ASN A 161 9.55 13.83 -8.29
C ASN A 161 8.47 13.68 -7.20
N SER A 162 8.15 14.78 -6.52
CA SER A 162 7.16 14.83 -5.43
C SER A 162 5.73 14.40 -5.84
N TYR A 163 5.42 14.36 -7.14
CA TYR A 163 4.15 13.84 -7.66
C TYR A 163 4.13 12.32 -7.82
N ASN A 164 5.30 11.67 -7.77
CA ASN A 164 5.41 10.22 -7.87
C ASN A 164 5.54 9.61 -6.49
N ASP A 165 4.53 8.87 -6.10
CA ASP A 165 4.51 8.07 -4.88
C ASP A 165 5.22 6.73 -5.13
N ALA A 166 6.55 6.71 -4.97
CA ALA A 166 7.35 5.49 -5.16
C ALA A 166 6.93 4.37 -4.19
N GLY A 167 6.73 4.71 -2.92
CA GLY A 167 6.31 3.74 -1.89
C GLY A 167 4.95 3.14 -2.15
N GLY A 168 3.97 3.97 -2.53
CA GLY A 168 2.64 3.50 -2.91
C GLY A 168 2.67 2.62 -4.15
N ARG A 169 3.42 2.98 -5.18
CA ARG A 169 3.59 2.18 -6.41
C ARG A 169 4.25 0.84 -6.13
N ALA A 170 5.32 0.81 -5.31
CA ALA A 170 5.97 -0.42 -4.90
C ALA A 170 5.01 -1.32 -4.11
N ALA A 171 4.31 -0.77 -3.12
CA ALA A 171 3.32 -1.50 -2.34
C ALA A 171 2.18 -2.05 -3.23
N ASP A 172 1.65 -1.25 -4.15
CA ASP A 172 0.61 -1.69 -5.10
C ASP A 172 1.09 -2.85 -5.97
N TYR A 173 2.31 -2.76 -6.53
CA TYR A 173 2.90 -3.83 -7.32
C TYR A 173 3.05 -5.12 -6.51
N LEU A 174 3.67 -5.04 -5.34
CA LEU A 174 3.90 -6.18 -4.45
C LEU A 174 2.58 -6.85 -4.03
N MET A 175 1.60 -6.05 -3.60
CA MET A 175 0.30 -6.57 -3.18
C MET A 175 -0.49 -7.18 -4.35
N ASN A 176 -0.39 -6.62 -5.56
CA ASN A 176 -0.96 -7.22 -6.78
C ASN A 176 -0.29 -8.56 -7.14
N ALA A 177 1.02 -8.69 -6.89
CA ALA A 177 1.76 -9.93 -7.03
C ALA A 177 1.50 -10.95 -5.90
N GLY A 178 0.75 -10.55 -4.86
CA GLY A 178 0.39 -11.40 -3.72
C GLY A 178 1.33 -11.29 -2.52
N PHE A 179 2.30 -10.39 -2.57
CA PHE A 179 3.28 -10.17 -1.48
C PHE A 179 2.75 -9.14 -0.49
N ARG A 180 2.57 -9.54 0.75
CA ARG A 180 2.22 -8.67 1.90
C ARG A 180 3.39 -8.48 2.85
N ARG A 181 4.50 -9.19 2.60
CA ARG A 181 5.73 -9.16 3.36
C ARG A 181 6.90 -9.37 2.42
N LEU A 182 7.99 -8.66 2.67
CA LEU A 182 9.29 -8.81 2.01
C LEU A 182 10.29 -9.38 3.01
N ASP A 183 11.20 -10.21 2.52
CA ASP A 183 12.33 -10.70 3.31
C ASP A 183 13.32 -9.55 3.60
N ALA A 184 13.48 -8.64 2.63
CA ALA A 184 14.32 -7.46 2.82
C ALA A 184 13.93 -6.29 1.92
N VAL A 185 14.30 -5.09 2.37
CA VAL A 185 14.53 -3.91 1.55
C VAL A 185 16.01 -3.56 1.62
N VAL A 186 16.60 -3.26 0.48
CA VAL A 186 18.01 -2.85 0.36
C VAL A 186 18.01 -1.40 -0.10
N LEU A 187 18.61 -0.49 0.66
CA LEU A 187 18.89 0.86 0.18
C LEU A 187 20.33 0.94 -0.29
N THR A 188 20.51 1.43 -1.52
CA THR A 188 21.85 1.66 -2.08
C THR A 188 22.49 2.92 -1.49
N HIS A 189 21.68 3.94 -1.22
CA HIS A 189 22.06 5.16 -0.49
C HIS A 189 20.80 5.84 0.07
N TYR A 190 20.98 6.98 0.78
CA TYR A 190 19.88 7.59 1.54
C TYR A 190 19.13 8.69 0.81
N HIS A 191 19.57 9.17 -0.36
CA HIS A 191 18.93 10.28 -1.07
C HIS A 191 17.45 10.02 -1.37
N ALA A 192 16.69 11.10 -1.45
CA ALA A 192 15.24 11.06 -1.60
C ALA A 192 14.75 10.22 -2.79
N ASP A 193 15.48 10.19 -3.91
CA ASP A 193 15.17 9.42 -5.10
C ASP A 193 15.37 7.89 -4.92
N HIS A 194 15.92 7.46 -3.78
CA HIS A 194 16.11 6.04 -3.41
C HIS A 194 15.38 5.65 -2.13
N ALA A 195 15.08 6.58 -1.21
CA ALA A 195 14.59 6.28 0.13
C ALA A 195 13.23 6.88 0.51
N ASN A 196 12.77 7.96 -0.11
CA ASN A 196 11.59 8.73 0.35
C ASN A 196 10.25 7.96 0.30
N GLY A 197 10.16 6.88 -0.46
CA GLY A 197 8.99 6.00 -0.53
C GLY A 197 8.90 4.99 0.63
N LEU A 198 9.98 4.84 1.43
CA LEU A 198 10.07 3.81 2.47
C LEU A 198 8.93 3.91 3.50
N ALA A 199 8.56 5.13 3.90
CA ALA A 199 7.49 5.35 4.88
C ALA A 199 6.14 4.76 4.42
N LEU A 200 5.76 5.00 3.16
CA LEU A 200 4.51 4.48 2.59
C LEU A 200 4.59 2.98 2.29
N LEU A 201 5.76 2.49 1.89
CA LEU A 201 5.99 1.05 1.72
C LEU A 201 5.78 0.32 3.05
N LEU A 202 6.48 0.72 4.12
CA LEU A 202 6.43 0.08 5.44
C LEU A 202 5.05 0.17 6.10
N ALA A 203 4.28 1.22 5.79
CA ALA A 203 2.90 1.33 6.27
C ALA A 203 1.97 0.26 5.67
N ARG A 204 2.31 -0.35 4.54
CA ARG A 204 1.43 -1.24 3.76
C ARG A 204 1.97 -2.65 3.59
N VAL A 205 3.28 -2.81 3.58
CA VAL A 205 3.98 -4.08 3.35
C VAL A 205 4.92 -4.34 4.53
N GLY A 206 4.80 -5.51 5.16
CA GLY A 206 5.74 -5.93 6.20
C GLY A 206 7.12 -6.15 5.60
N VAL A 207 8.16 -5.81 6.34
CA VAL A 207 9.56 -6.01 5.93
C VAL A 207 10.31 -6.66 7.09
N ASP A 208 11.06 -7.72 6.83
CA ASP A 208 11.81 -8.42 7.86
C ASP A 208 13.13 -7.71 8.19
N ALA A 209 13.88 -7.34 7.15
CA ALA A 209 15.17 -6.68 7.32
C ALA A 209 15.33 -5.49 6.35
N LEU A 210 16.07 -4.49 6.81
CA LEU A 210 16.48 -3.33 6.03
C LEU A 210 18.01 -3.32 5.94
N TYR A 211 18.52 -3.59 4.74
CA TYR A 211 19.95 -3.49 4.47
C TYR A 211 20.32 -2.07 4.09
N LEU A 212 21.24 -1.49 4.82
CA LEU A 212 21.66 -0.10 4.65
C LEU A 212 23.17 -0.03 4.34
N PRO A 213 23.60 0.93 3.50
CA PRO A 213 25.01 1.20 3.31
C PRO A 213 25.60 1.82 4.61
N ASP A 214 26.81 1.39 4.96
CA ASP A 214 27.55 2.00 6.07
C ASP A 214 28.35 3.22 5.59
N ILE A 215 27.64 4.30 5.32
CA ILE A 215 28.19 5.59 4.89
C ILE A 215 27.81 6.68 5.86
N ALA A 216 28.69 7.70 5.96
CA ALA A 216 28.38 8.93 6.65
C ALA A 216 27.40 9.75 5.77
N GLU A 217 26.47 10.42 6.40
CA GLU A 217 25.52 11.28 5.73
C GLU A 217 25.33 12.58 6.50
N GLU A 218 25.30 13.69 5.78
CA GLU A 218 25.23 15.02 6.36
C GLU A 218 23.82 15.59 6.51
N ASP A 219 22.85 15.12 5.68
CA ASP A 219 21.54 15.76 5.52
C ASP A 219 20.40 15.18 6.40
N GLY A 220 20.70 14.20 7.25
CA GLY A 220 19.71 13.64 8.20
C GLY A 220 18.76 12.59 7.61
N GLU A 221 18.85 12.27 6.32
CA GLU A 221 18.02 11.25 5.64
C GLU A 221 18.22 9.85 6.25
N LYS A 222 19.47 9.51 6.64
CA LYS A 222 19.77 8.28 7.38
C LYS A 222 18.99 8.19 8.69
N SER A 223 18.90 9.31 9.43
CA SER A 223 18.17 9.35 10.69
C SER A 223 16.67 9.14 10.52
N GLU A 224 16.09 9.63 9.41
CA GLU A 224 14.69 9.39 9.06
C GLU A 224 14.44 7.92 8.74
N VAL A 225 15.32 7.29 7.96
CA VAL A 225 15.25 5.86 7.63
C VAL A 225 15.32 5.00 8.89
N LEU A 226 16.24 5.32 9.83
CA LEU A 226 16.37 4.59 11.10
C LEU A 226 15.14 4.76 11.99
N ALA A 227 14.58 5.98 12.05
CA ALA A 227 13.34 6.24 12.80
C ALA A 227 12.15 5.45 12.21
N LEU A 228 12.07 5.30 10.90
CA LEU A 228 11.07 4.46 10.25
C LEU A 228 11.28 2.97 10.58
N ALA A 229 12.52 2.48 10.54
CA ALA A 229 12.83 1.09 10.89
C ALA A 229 12.41 0.79 12.35
N GLU A 230 12.72 1.67 13.28
CA GLU A 230 12.31 1.56 14.68
C GLU A 230 10.76 1.58 14.81
N ARG A 231 10.10 2.53 14.16
CA ARG A 231 8.63 2.67 14.20
C ARG A 231 7.89 1.43 13.73
N TYR A 232 8.39 0.78 12.69
CA TYR A 232 7.76 -0.40 12.10
C TYR A 232 8.36 -1.74 12.58
N GLY A 233 9.37 -1.68 13.48
CA GLY A 233 10.01 -2.87 14.05
C GLY A 233 10.80 -3.68 13.03
N VAL A 234 11.43 -3.02 12.05
CA VAL A 234 12.24 -3.65 11.01
C VAL A 234 13.68 -3.78 11.49
N GLU A 235 14.27 -4.97 11.33
CA GLU A 235 15.66 -5.22 11.67
C GLU A 235 16.60 -4.45 10.71
N VAL A 236 17.48 -3.61 11.23
CA VAL A 236 18.49 -2.89 10.44
C VAL A 236 19.78 -3.68 10.38
N ARG A 237 20.30 -3.87 9.17
CA ARG A 237 21.58 -4.54 8.90
C ARG A 237 22.44 -3.66 8.01
N TYR A 238 23.65 -3.29 8.50
CA TYR A 238 24.60 -2.54 7.70
C TYR A 238 25.44 -3.48 6.82
N VAL A 239 25.61 -3.10 5.55
CA VAL A 239 26.46 -3.83 4.59
C VAL A 239 27.87 -3.29 4.72
N THR A 240 28.67 -3.89 5.60
CA THR A 240 30.09 -3.53 5.87
C THR A 240 31.06 -4.47 5.17
N GLU A 241 30.56 -5.65 4.73
CA GLU A 241 31.31 -6.67 3.99
C GLU A 241 30.38 -7.32 2.95
N GLU A 242 30.96 -8.13 2.05
CA GLU A 242 30.17 -8.89 1.09
C GLU A 242 29.13 -9.74 1.81
N THR A 243 27.86 -9.42 1.61
CA THR A 243 26.72 -10.04 2.31
C THR A 243 25.79 -10.68 1.29
N GLN A 244 25.32 -11.89 1.57
CA GLN A 244 24.36 -12.58 0.73
C GLN A 244 22.99 -12.67 1.39
N THR A 245 21.95 -12.40 0.62
CA THR A 245 20.55 -12.65 1.00
C THR A 245 19.87 -13.48 -0.07
N ALA A 246 18.93 -14.34 0.35
CA ALA A 246 18.23 -15.23 -0.57
C ALA A 246 16.94 -14.58 -1.08
N VAL A 247 16.57 -14.88 -2.33
CA VAL A 247 15.27 -14.59 -2.91
C VAL A 247 14.73 -15.89 -3.52
N GLY A 248 14.09 -16.71 -2.70
CA GLY A 248 13.75 -18.10 -3.03
C GLY A 248 15.03 -18.93 -3.25
N GLU A 249 15.19 -19.50 -4.44
CA GLU A 249 16.42 -20.24 -4.82
C GLU A 249 17.52 -19.33 -5.39
N ALA A 250 17.23 -18.06 -5.67
CA ALA A 250 18.21 -17.10 -6.12
C ALA A 250 18.97 -16.49 -4.94
N SER A 251 20.21 -16.08 -5.18
CA SER A 251 21.05 -15.36 -4.21
C SER A 251 21.32 -13.96 -4.72
N LEU A 252 21.09 -12.98 -3.87
CA LEU A 252 21.46 -11.58 -4.08
C LEU A 252 22.70 -11.29 -3.24
N THR A 253 23.78 -10.88 -3.89
CA THR A 253 25.01 -10.47 -3.21
C THR A 253 25.05 -8.95 -3.11
N LEU A 254 25.19 -8.46 -1.89
CA LEU A 254 25.32 -7.05 -1.56
C LEU A 254 26.81 -6.77 -1.28
N TYR A 255 27.36 -5.80 -2.00
CA TYR A 255 28.74 -5.35 -1.77
C TYR A 255 28.72 -4.09 -0.90
N PRO A 256 29.67 -3.96 0.03
CA PRO A 256 29.79 -2.75 0.82
C PRO A 256 30.07 -1.53 -0.09
N PRO A 257 29.64 -0.35 0.31
CA PRO A 257 29.96 0.87 -0.42
C PRO A 257 31.48 1.05 -0.51
N VAL A 258 31.97 1.40 -1.70
CA VAL A 258 33.38 1.74 -1.89
C VAL A 258 33.58 3.11 -1.27
N GLY A 259 34.38 3.22 -0.19
CA GLY A 259 34.62 4.48 0.50
C GLY A 259 35.18 5.54 -0.47
N GLU A 260 34.82 6.80 -0.27
CA GLU A 260 35.49 7.93 -0.91
C GLU A 260 36.97 7.91 -0.48
N GLY A 261 37.83 7.38 -1.31
CA GLY A 261 39.27 7.30 -0.98
C GLY A 261 40.07 6.27 -1.75
N GLY A 262 39.46 5.59 -2.73
CA GLY A 262 40.18 4.71 -3.65
C GLY A 262 40.57 5.46 -4.92
N GLU A 263 41.64 6.28 -4.88
CA GLU A 263 42.45 6.56 -6.08
C GLU A 263 43.26 5.29 -6.44
#